data_7ecf21407d9fcbad5b36a17b6985f795
#
_entry.id   7ecf21407d9fcbad5b36a17b6985f795
#
_cell.length_a   1.000
_cell.length_b   1.000
_cell.length_c   1.000
_cell.angle_alpha   90.00
_cell.angle_beta   90.00
_cell.angle_gamma   90.00
#
_symmetry.space_group_name_H-M   'P 1'
#
loop_
_entity.id
_entity.type
_entity.pdbx_description
1 polymer ?
#
loop_
_entity_poly.entity_id
_entity_poly.type
_entity_poly.pdbx_seq_one_letter_code
_entity_poly.pdbx_strand_id
1 'polypeptide(L)'
;MAQTLHFHDHLDVFVDGRKVTVPANVGINVAADYLTSIHTHDATGIIHIESPTPRTFTLGEFFDVWGVRFTASCLGGYCRSSDRALSVFVNGKRFNDDSGTLRLVPH
;
A
#
# COMPACT_ATOMS: atom_id res chain seq x y z
N MET A 1 -18.95 -1.39 16.91
CA MET A 1 -17.93 -2.34 17.37
C MET A 1 -16.62 -1.59 17.61
N ALA A 2 -15.97 -1.83 18.72
CA ALA A 2 -14.67 -1.24 19.01
C ALA A 2 -13.61 -1.84 18.08
N GLN A 3 -12.77 -1.00 17.50
CA GLN A 3 -11.64 -1.44 16.67
C GLN A 3 -10.45 -1.73 17.57
N THR A 4 -9.80 -2.87 17.36
CA THR A 4 -8.58 -3.23 18.07
C THR A 4 -7.36 -2.53 17.47
N LEU A 5 -7.34 -2.40 16.14
CA LEU A 5 -6.27 -1.69 15.41
C LEU A 5 -6.87 -0.54 14.62
N HIS A 6 -6.23 0.63 14.75
CA HIS A 6 -6.57 1.79 13.94
C HIS A 6 -5.33 2.66 13.82
N PHE A 7 -4.64 2.57 12.69
CA PHE A 7 -3.45 3.38 12.43
C PHE A 7 -3.30 3.67 10.95
N HIS A 8 -2.35 4.53 10.60
CA HIS A 8 -2.08 4.96 9.24
C HIS A 8 -0.60 4.82 8.92
N ASP A 9 -0.31 4.56 7.65
CA ASP A 9 1.04 4.63 7.09
C ASP A 9 0.98 5.41 5.78
N HIS A 10 2.09 6.04 5.41
CA HIS A 10 2.19 6.80 4.17
C HIS A 10 3.03 6.04 3.16
N LEU A 11 2.44 5.76 1.99
CA LEU A 11 3.09 5.04 0.90
C LEU A 11 3.38 6.01 -0.24
N ASP A 12 4.64 6.05 -0.68
CA ASP A 12 5.05 6.74 -1.90
C ASP A 12 5.69 5.73 -2.85
N VAL A 13 5.27 5.76 -4.09
CA VAL A 13 5.76 4.88 -5.14
C VAL A 13 6.26 5.72 -6.30
N PHE A 14 7.44 5.38 -6.81
CA PHE A 14 8.03 6.08 -7.96
C PHE A 14 8.46 5.09 -9.03
N VAL A 15 8.19 5.43 -10.28
CA VAL A 15 8.69 4.73 -11.46
C VAL A 15 9.55 5.72 -12.24
N ASP A 16 10.83 5.41 -12.40
CA ASP A 16 11.83 6.27 -13.07
C ASP A 16 11.83 7.69 -12.47
N GLY A 17 11.73 7.80 -11.15
CA GLY A 17 11.72 9.06 -10.43
C GLY A 17 10.40 9.84 -10.50
N ARG A 18 9.39 9.30 -11.16
CA ARG A 18 8.06 9.93 -11.24
C ARG A 18 7.10 9.26 -10.27
N LYS A 19 6.39 10.06 -9.50
CA LYS A 19 5.45 9.55 -8.52
C LYS A 19 4.26 8.88 -9.20
N VAL A 20 3.95 7.67 -8.74
CA VAL A 20 2.73 6.96 -9.10
C VAL A 20 1.67 7.29 -8.06
N THR A 21 0.53 7.80 -8.49
CA THR A 21 -0.56 8.13 -7.58
C THR A 21 -1.17 6.85 -7.00
N VAL A 22 -1.25 6.77 -5.68
CA VAL A 22 -2.05 5.76 -4.99
C VAL A 22 -3.47 6.32 -4.93
N PRO A 23 -4.43 5.71 -5.63
CA PRO A 23 -5.76 6.32 -5.78
C PRO A 23 -6.58 6.28 -4.50
N ALA A 24 -7.62 7.11 -4.47
CA ALA A 24 -8.65 7.02 -3.44
C ALA A 24 -9.46 5.73 -3.62
N ASN A 25 -10.13 5.32 -2.55
CA ASN A 25 -11.08 4.20 -2.54
C ASN A 25 -10.48 2.83 -2.86
N VAL A 26 -9.19 2.65 -2.66
CA VAL A 26 -8.60 1.31 -2.65
C VAL A 26 -9.16 0.57 -1.44
N GLY A 27 -9.74 -0.61 -1.66
CA GLY A 27 -10.38 -1.38 -0.60
C GLY A 27 -11.74 -0.85 -0.16
N ILE A 28 -12.30 0.12 -0.88
CA ILE A 28 -13.62 0.68 -0.60
C ILE A 28 -14.50 0.53 -1.84
N ASN A 29 -15.68 -0.07 -1.67
CA ASN A 29 -16.70 -0.08 -2.71
C ASN A 29 -17.89 0.72 -2.21
N VAL A 30 -18.01 1.95 -2.68
CA VAL A 30 -19.04 2.89 -2.23
C VAL A 30 -20.44 2.38 -2.58
N ALA A 31 -20.60 1.82 -3.78
CA ALA A 31 -21.90 1.33 -4.25
C ALA A 31 -22.39 0.13 -3.44
N ALA A 32 -21.48 -0.72 -2.98
CA ALA A 32 -21.81 -1.92 -2.20
C ALA A 32 -21.69 -1.68 -0.68
N ASP A 33 -21.33 -0.47 -0.25
CA ASP A 33 -21.11 -0.12 1.14
C ASP A 33 -20.11 -1.08 1.81
N TYR A 34 -18.97 -1.31 1.13
CA TYR A 34 -17.97 -2.30 1.52
C TYR A 34 -16.61 -1.66 1.77
N LEU A 35 -15.94 -2.10 2.83
CA LEU A 35 -14.66 -1.58 3.28
C LEU A 35 -13.78 -2.71 3.77
N THR A 36 -12.57 -2.82 3.24
CA THR A 36 -11.57 -3.76 3.77
C THR A 36 -10.82 -3.16 4.95
N SER A 37 -10.15 -4.02 5.74
CA SER A 37 -9.35 -3.57 6.88
C SER A 37 -8.19 -2.65 6.46
N ILE A 38 -7.74 -2.75 5.22
CA ILE A 38 -6.65 -1.95 4.68
C ILE A 38 -7.19 -1.20 3.45
N HIS A 39 -7.14 0.13 3.49
CA HIS A 39 -7.80 0.94 2.47
C HIS A 39 -7.25 2.37 2.40
N THR A 40 -7.63 3.10 1.34
CA THR A 40 -7.36 4.53 1.20
C THR A 40 -8.68 5.30 1.08
N HIS A 41 -8.69 6.55 1.55
CA HIS A 41 -9.83 7.46 1.40
C HIS A 41 -9.58 8.54 0.36
N ASP A 42 -8.33 8.85 0.07
CA ASP A 42 -7.94 9.90 -0.86
C ASP A 42 -6.69 9.51 -1.63
N ALA A 43 -6.16 10.41 -2.45
CA ALA A 43 -5.01 10.15 -3.31
C ALA A 43 -3.69 10.66 -2.72
N THR A 44 -3.60 10.76 -1.40
CA THR A 44 -2.39 11.26 -0.72
C THR A 44 -1.36 10.19 -0.43
N GLY A 45 -1.67 8.92 -0.66
CA GLY A 45 -0.80 7.80 -0.31
C GLY A 45 -0.95 7.32 1.13
N ILE A 46 -1.90 7.86 1.88
CA ILE A 46 -2.16 7.42 3.25
C ILE A 46 -2.99 6.14 3.21
N ILE A 47 -2.43 5.09 3.78
CA ILE A 47 -3.07 3.79 3.94
C ILE A 47 -3.67 3.74 5.35
N HIS A 48 -4.96 3.45 5.44
CA HIS A 48 -5.65 3.26 6.71
C HIS A 48 -5.74 1.78 7.03
N ILE A 49 -5.35 1.42 8.23
CA ILE A 49 -5.46 0.05 8.74
C ILE A 49 -6.44 0.10 9.91
N GLU A 50 -7.58 -0.57 9.75
CA GLU A 50 -8.64 -0.63 10.75
C GLU A 50 -9.11 -2.08 10.86
N SER A 51 -8.96 -2.68 12.04
CA SER A 51 -9.31 -4.09 12.24
C SER A 51 -9.95 -4.31 13.60
N PRO A 52 -11.05 -5.10 13.67
CA PRO A 52 -11.65 -5.46 14.94
C PRO A 52 -10.83 -6.48 15.73
N THR A 53 -9.85 -7.13 15.06
CA THR A 53 -8.99 -8.12 15.69
C THR A 53 -7.51 -7.74 15.50
N PRO A 54 -6.66 -8.03 16.51
CA PRO A 54 -5.22 -7.79 16.35
C PRO A 54 -4.64 -8.82 15.38
N ARG A 55 -3.96 -8.33 14.35
CA ARG A 55 -3.17 -9.16 13.43
C ARG A 55 -2.12 -8.32 12.72
N THR A 56 -1.17 -8.99 12.10
CA THR A 56 -0.15 -8.33 11.28
C THR A 56 -0.71 -8.06 9.89
N PHE A 57 -0.47 -6.85 9.40
CA PHE A 57 -0.76 -6.46 8.03
C PHE A 57 0.56 -6.17 7.31
N THR A 58 0.65 -6.54 6.04
CA THR A 58 1.84 -6.33 5.24
C THR A 58 1.57 -5.38 4.07
N LEU A 59 2.63 -4.77 3.56
CA LEU A 59 2.53 -3.90 2.39
C LEU A 59 2.01 -4.70 1.17
N GLY A 60 2.40 -5.96 1.03
CA GLY A 60 1.91 -6.81 -0.04
C GLY A 60 0.39 -6.98 -0.02
N GLU A 61 -0.20 -7.06 1.17
CA GLU A 61 -1.66 -7.14 1.29
C GLU A 61 -2.34 -5.89 0.74
N PHE A 62 -1.75 -4.71 0.94
CA PHE A 62 -2.30 -3.49 0.37
C PHE A 62 -2.32 -3.56 -1.16
N PHE A 63 -1.22 -4.01 -1.78
CA PHE A 63 -1.16 -4.14 -3.23
C PHE A 63 -2.13 -5.20 -3.74
N ASP A 64 -2.37 -6.27 -2.99
CA ASP A 64 -3.38 -7.27 -3.33
C ASP A 64 -4.78 -6.64 -3.36
N VAL A 65 -5.10 -5.83 -2.36
CA VAL A 65 -6.39 -5.12 -2.28
C VAL A 65 -6.53 -4.11 -3.42
N TRP A 66 -5.44 -3.44 -3.76
CA TRP A 66 -5.40 -2.50 -4.88
C TRP A 66 -5.51 -3.22 -6.24
N GLY A 67 -5.13 -4.49 -6.29
CA GLY A 67 -5.10 -5.25 -7.54
C GLY A 67 -3.90 -4.93 -8.40
N VAL A 68 -2.84 -4.40 -7.80
CA VAL A 68 -1.59 -4.06 -8.48
C VAL A 68 -0.54 -5.10 -8.12
N ARG A 69 0.05 -5.73 -9.15
CA ARG A 69 1.13 -6.69 -8.96
C ARG A 69 2.30 -6.02 -8.22
N PHE A 70 2.80 -6.71 -7.20
CA PHE A 70 3.93 -6.20 -6.42
C PHE A 70 4.87 -7.34 -6.04
N THR A 71 6.06 -7.33 -6.63
CA THR A 71 7.13 -8.29 -6.38
C THR A 71 8.44 -7.55 -6.15
N ALA A 72 9.50 -8.26 -5.82
CA ALA A 72 10.82 -7.65 -5.65
C ALA A 72 11.29 -6.91 -6.92
N SER A 73 10.79 -7.30 -8.08
CA SER A 73 11.24 -6.74 -9.36
C SER A 73 10.19 -5.97 -10.14
N CYS A 74 8.89 -6.09 -9.79
CA CYS A 74 7.81 -5.48 -10.58
C CYS A 74 6.77 -4.79 -9.71
N LEU A 75 6.21 -3.69 -10.25
CA LEU A 75 5.07 -2.99 -9.70
C LEU A 75 4.09 -2.74 -10.83
N GLY A 76 2.93 -3.41 -10.78
CA GLY A 76 1.98 -3.37 -11.87
C GLY A 76 2.63 -3.85 -13.17
N GLY A 77 2.51 -3.07 -14.22
CA GLY A 77 3.14 -3.32 -15.51
C GLY A 77 4.60 -2.88 -15.61
N TYR A 78 5.16 -2.30 -14.53
CA TYR A 78 6.53 -1.78 -14.55
C TYR A 78 7.47 -2.74 -13.84
N CYS A 79 8.50 -3.21 -14.53
CA CYS A 79 9.50 -4.09 -13.95
C CYS A 79 10.88 -3.44 -14.01
N ARG A 80 11.70 -3.71 -12.98
CA ARG A 80 13.07 -3.18 -12.93
C ARG A 80 13.87 -3.72 -14.10
N SER A 81 14.74 -2.87 -14.66
CA SER A 81 15.66 -3.24 -15.72
C SER A 81 16.84 -2.28 -15.69
N SER A 82 17.77 -2.41 -16.62
CA SER A 82 18.86 -1.43 -16.77
C SER A 82 18.33 -0.01 -17.07
N ASP A 83 17.12 0.09 -17.64
CA ASP A 83 16.51 1.36 -18.06
C ASP A 83 15.36 1.81 -17.16
N ARG A 84 14.98 1.02 -16.16
CA ARG A 84 13.82 1.33 -15.32
C ARG A 84 14.09 1.11 -13.84
N ALA A 85 13.83 2.13 -13.05
CA ALA A 85 13.96 2.10 -11.60
C ALA A 85 12.58 2.16 -10.93
N LEU A 86 12.41 1.35 -9.90
CA LEU A 86 11.23 1.37 -9.04
C LEU A 86 11.68 1.74 -7.64
N SER A 87 10.95 2.65 -6.98
CA SER A 87 11.25 3.04 -5.60
C SER A 87 9.97 3.05 -4.78
N VAL A 88 10.04 2.48 -3.59
CA VAL A 88 8.92 2.41 -2.65
C VAL A 88 9.38 2.99 -1.33
N PHE A 89 8.60 3.94 -0.80
CA PHE A 89 8.87 4.55 0.50
C PHE A 89 7.65 4.34 1.40
N VAL A 90 7.90 3.91 2.62
CA VAL A 90 6.85 3.82 3.65
C VAL A 90 7.29 4.72 4.79
N ASN A 91 6.46 5.72 5.09
CA ASN A 91 6.74 6.74 6.11
C ASN A 91 8.08 7.44 5.88
N GLY A 92 8.43 7.67 4.62
CA GLY A 92 9.67 8.33 4.21
C GLY A 92 10.90 7.43 4.16
N LYS A 93 10.77 6.15 4.52
CA LYS A 93 11.88 5.21 4.47
C LYS A 93 11.82 4.37 3.21
N ARG A 94 12.94 4.33 2.47
CA ARG A 94 13.03 3.57 1.22
C ARG A 94 13.20 2.07 1.47
N PHE A 95 12.47 1.28 0.68
CA PHE A 95 12.59 -0.17 0.65
C PHE A 95 12.93 -0.60 -0.78
N ASN A 96 13.97 -1.41 -0.94
CA ASN A 96 14.51 -1.73 -2.27
C ASN A 96 14.19 -3.14 -2.75
N ASP A 97 14.11 -4.11 -1.86
CA ASP A 97 13.97 -5.51 -2.23
C ASP A 97 12.52 -5.96 -2.13
N ASP A 98 12.28 -7.17 -1.67
CA ASP A 98 10.95 -7.70 -1.49
C ASP A 98 10.26 -7.03 -0.30
N SER A 99 9.70 -5.85 -0.54
CA SER A 99 8.98 -5.11 0.48
C SER A 99 7.53 -5.56 0.65
N GLY A 100 7.08 -6.57 -0.12
CA GLY A 100 5.76 -7.17 0.08
C GLY A 100 5.57 -7.78 1.44
N THR A 101 6.64 -8.28 2.06
CA THR A 101 6.62 -8.85 3.41
C THR A 101 6.78 -7.80 4.51
N LEU A 102 6.97 -6.54 4.16
CA LEU A 102 7.11 -5.47 5.13
C LEU A 102 5.86 -5.37 5.99
N ARG A 103 6.06 -5.49 7.30
CA ARG A 103 4.98 -5.32 8.27
C ARG A 103 4.61 -3.85 8.40
N LEU A 104 3.34 -3.53 8.24
CA LEU A 104 2.81 -2.20 8.50
C LEU A 104 2.64 -2.03 10.01
N VAL A 105 3.17 -0.95 10.55
CA VAL A 105 3.13 -0.64 11.98
C VAL A 105 2.64 0.79 12.17
N PRO A 106 2.09 1.13 13.35
CA PRO A 106 1.66 2.49 13.64
C PRO A 106 2.80 3.49 13.42
N HIS A 107 2.46 4.59 12.76
CA HIS A 107 3.41 5.66 12.46
C HIS A 107 3.21 6.83 13.40
#